data_e5e1ac1eac9f42888b77a56897fd4ae2
#
_entry.id   e5e1ac1eac9f42888b77a56897fd4ae2
#
_cell.length_a   1.000
_cell.length_b   1.000
_cell.length_c   1.000
_cell.angle_alpha   90.00
_cell.angle_beta   90.00
_cell.angle_gamma   90.00
#
_symmetry.space_group_name_H-M   'P 1'
#
loop_
_entity.id
_entity.type
_entity.pdbx_description
1 polymer ?
#
loop_
_entity_poly.entity_id
_entity_poly.type
_entity_poly.pdbx_seq_one_letter_code
_entity_poly.pdbx_strand_id
1 'polypeptide(L)'
;LPHGGRRHAGSLSAVCGMMRTVTQRTRRLMLLDTASLYFRAYFGVPDSVKAPDGTSVNAVRGLLDFIARLVQDHRPDDLVACMDADWRPHWRVELIPSYKAHRVAEEVERGPDAEEIPDTLAPQVPVIEAVLDALGIARVGVQAYEADDVIGTFAGRATGPVDIVTGDRDLYQLVDDARGIRVLYPLKGVGTLQLTDEAWLREKYGVDGPGYVDLALLRGDPSDGLPGVPGIGEKTAAKLLDAFGDLAGIMAAVDDPRSKLTPSQRKRLDESRAYVAVAPKVVRVAGDVPLPDVDVALPREPRDPVALEELAERWNLGGSLQRLLTTLQT
;
A
#
# COMPACT_ATOMS: atom_id res chain seq x y z
N LEU A 1 70.63 -31.43 52.89
CA LEU A 1 69.53 -32.26 52.29
C LEU A 1 68.19 -31.76 52.79
N PRO A 2 67.26 -31.30 52.00
CA PRO A 2 66.37 -32.07 51.23
C PRO A 2 65.85 -31.44 49.94
N HIS A 3 65.23 -32.29 49.21
CA HIS A 3 64.55 -32.32 47.92
C HIS A 3 63.64 -31.16 47.47
N GLY A 4 63.85 -30.77 46.25
CA GLY A 4 62.98 -29.89 45.49
C GLY A 4 61.79 -30.59 44.93
N GLY A 5 60.65 -29.90 44.97
CA GLY A 5 59.41 -30.23 44.30
C GLY A 5 59.12 -29.22 43.22
N ARG A 6 59.26 -29.61 41.95
CA ARG A 6 58.82 -28.84 40.78
C ARG A 6 57.31 -28.93 40.67
N ARG A 7 56.63 -27.78 40.65
CA ARG A 7 55.21 -27.69 40.29
C ARG A 7 55.10 -27.35 38.80
N HIS A 8 54.49 -28.23 38.03
CA HIS A 8 54.07 -27.98 36.65
C HIS A 8 52.90 -26.97 36.62
N ALA A 9 53.10 -25.84 35.97
CA ALA A 9 52.04 -24.92 35.63
C ALA A 9 51.36 -25.44 34.36
N GLY A 10 50.11 -25.92 34.50
CA GLY A 10 49.25 -26.27 33.37
C GLY A 10 48.72 -24.98 32.71
N SER A 11 49.06 -24.79 31.45
CA SER A 11 48.52 -23.74 30.58
C SER A 11 47.06 -24.09 30.24
N LEU A 12 46.12 -23.34 30.78
CA LEU A 12 44.74 -23.35 30.32
C LEU A 12 44.63 -22.44 29.08
N SER A 13 44.64 -23.07 27.91
CA SER A 13 44.31 -22.43 26.65
C SER A 13 42.85 -22.07 26.63
N ALA A 14 42.49 -20.79 26.81
CA ALA A 14 41.15 -20.27 26.65
C ALA A 14 40.80 -20.25 25.16
N VAL A 15 40.01 -21.23 24.72
CA VAL A 15 39.35 -21.23 23.41
C VAL A 15 38.25 -20.16 23.45
N CYS A 16 38.60 -18.96 23.00
CA CYS A 16 37.62 -17.89 22.76
C CYS A 16 36.78 -18.26 21.52
N GLY A 17 35.66 -18.88 21.76
CA GLY A 17 34.66 -19.14 20.73
C GLY A 17 34.09 -17.80 20.23
N MET A 18 34.54 -17.35 19.06
CA MET A 18 33.87 -16.28 18.33
C MET A 18 32.47 -16.78 17.94
N MET A 19 31.47 -16.45 18.75
CA MET A 19 30.07 -16.49 18.31
C MET A 19 29.94 -15.52 17.14
N ARG A 20 29.93 -16.04 15.92
CA ARG A 20 29.45 -15.31 14.75
C ARG A 20 27.98 -15.06 14.98
N THR A 21 27.60 -13.87 15.39
CA THR A 21 26.24 -13.37 15.28
C THR A 21 25.88 -13.40 13.79
N VAL A 22 25.14 -14.43 13.39
CA VAL A 22 24.48 -14.45 12.09
C VAL A 22 23.44 -13.34 12.19
N THR A 23 23.76 -12.20 11.64
CA THR A 23 22.78 -11.10 11.46
C THR A 23 21.72 -11.68 10.53
N GLN A 24 20.60 -12.12 11.09
CA GLN A 24 19.46 -12.59 10.32
C GLN A 24 19.01 -11.40 9.46
N ARG A 25 19.12 -11.54 8.14
CA ARG A 25 18.65 -10.52 7.20
C ARG A 25 17.16 -10.34 7.46
N THR A 26 16.74 -9.12 7.77
CA THR A 26 15.32 -8.80 7.92
C THR A 26 14.61 -9.03 6.58
N ARG A 27 13.50 -9.78 6.62
CA ARG A 27 12.69 -10.09 5.44
C ARG A 27 12.04 -8.81 4.91
N ARG A 28 12.06 -8.65 3.60
CA ARG A 28 11.40 -7.53 2.90
C ARG A 28 9.98 -7.93 2.51
N LEU A 29 9.00 -7.18 2.95
CA LEU A 29 7.60 -7.34 2.60
C LEU A 29 7.24 -6.42 1.41
N MET A 30 6.60 -6.98 0.39
CA MET A 30 5.98 -6.21 -0.68
C MET A 30 4.46 -6.28 -0.56
N LEU A 31 3.82 -5.12 -0.50
CA LEU A 31 2.37 -4.97 -0.45
C LEU A 31 1.88 -4.39 -1.77
N LEU A 32 1.00 -5.11 -2.44
CA LEU A 32 0.41 -4.67 -3.69
C LEU A 32 -0.99 -4.10 -3.42
N ASP A 33 -1.21 -2.87 -3.80
CA ASP A 33 -2.53 -2.34 -4.04
C ASP A 33 -3.05 -2.95 -5.35
N THR A 34 -3.73 -4.09 -5.22
CA THR A 34 -4.02 -4.96 -6.35
C THR A 34 -5.02 -4.31 -7.31
N ALA A 35 -6.00 -3.57 -6.78
CA ALA A 35 -6.98 -2.85 -7.58
C ALA A 35 -6.29 -1.78 -8.44
N SER A 36 -5.48 -0.92 -7.85
CA SER A 36 -4.70 0.08 -8.58
C SER A 36 -3.84 -0.54 -9.69
N LEU A 37 -3.23 -1.70 -9.44
CA LEU A 37 -2.37 -2.36 -10.41
C LEU A 37 -3.18 -3.01 -11.55
N TYR A 38 -4.29 -3.72 -11.28
CA TYR A 38 -5.05 -4.32 -12.39
C TYR A 38 -5.82 -3.27 -13.20
N PHE A 39 -6.28 -2.18 -12.62
CA PHE A 39 -6.79 -1.04 -13.39
C PHE A 39 -5.73 -0.47 -14.32
N ARG A 40 -4.52 -0.28 -13.83
CA ARG A 40 -3.39 0.18 -14.65
C ARG A 40 -3.04 -0.81 -15.76
N ALA A 41 -3.08 -2.10 -15.49
CA ALA A 41 -2.87 -3.15 -16.49
C ALA A 41 -3.98 -3.10 -17.54
N TYR A 42 -5.23 -2.97 -17.13
CA TYR A 42 -6.40 -2.88 -18.00
C TYR A 42 -6.27 -1.73 -19.02
N PHE A 43 -5.91 -0.53 -18.56
CA PHE A 43 -5.75 0.62 -19.45
C PHE A 43 -4.41 0.66 -20.20
N GLY A 44 -3.39 -0.05 -19.71
CA GLY A 44 -2.05 -0.04 -20.28
C GLY A 44 -1.76 -1.16 -21.27
N VAL A 45 -2.48 -2.28 -21.19
CA VAL A 45 -2.33 -3.45 -22.08
C VAL A 45 -3.45 -3.45 -23.12
N PRO A 46 -3.15 -3.63 -24.42
CA PRO A 46 -4.17 -3.67 -25.45
C PRO A 46 -5.26 -4.72 -25.17
N ASP A 47 -6.52 -4.38 -25.41
CA ASP A 47 -7.67 -5.27 -25.23
C ASP A 47 -7.78 -6.36 -26.30
N SER A 48 -6.93 -6.32 -27.32
CA SER A 48 -6.78 -7.36 -28.33
C SER A 48 -6.30 -8.72 -27.76
N VAL A 49 -5.80 -8.71 -26.53
CA VAL A 49 -5.44 -9.93 -25.82
C VAL A 49 -6.70 -10.56 -25.22
N LYS A 50 -7.10 -11.69 -25.83
CA LYS A 50 -8.36 -12.37 -25.53
C LYS A 50 -8.15 -13.80 -25.07
N ALA A 51 -9.06 -14.29 -24.26
CA ALA A 51 -9.28 -15.71 -24.02
C ALA A 51 -9.86 -16.41 -25.28
N PRO A 52 -9.88 -17.75 -25.34
CA PRO A 52 -10.46 -18.48 -26.47
C PRO A 52 -11.93 -18.19 -26.74
N ASP A 53 -12.71 -17.81 -25.73
CA ASP A 53 -14.12 -17.41 -25.83
C ASP A 53 -14.33 -15.95 -26.25
N GLY A 54 -13.25 -15.18 -26.45
CA GLY A 54 -13.30 -13.78 -26.83
C GLY A 54 -13.30 -12.80 -25.64
N THR A 55 -13.32 -13.27 -24.39
CA THR A 55 -13.24 -12.43 -23.18
C THR A 55 -11.89 -11.72 -23.11
N SER A 56 -11.87 -10.45 -22.76
CA SER A 56 -10.62 -9.69 -22.51
C SER A 56 -9.88 -10.26 -21.30
N VAL A 57 -8.55 -10.38 -21.41
CA VAL A 57 -7.67 -10.83 -20.33
C VAL A 57 -6.47 -9.92 -20.14
N ASN A 58 -6.55 -8.71 -20.66
CA ASN A 58 -5.46 -7.73 -20.62
C ASN A 58 -5.10 -7.31 -19.20
N ALA A 59 -6.09 -7.14 -18.30
CA ALA A 59 -5.83 -6.84 -16.90
C ALA A 59 -5.14 -8.00 -16.17
N VAL A 60 -5.61 -9.25 -16.37
CA VAL A 60 -5.01 -10.44 -15.77
C VAL A 60 -3.55 -10.58 -16.21
N ARG A 61 -3.30 -10.61 -17.53
CA ARG A 61 -1.95 -10.78 -18.08
C ARG A 61 -1.03 -9.63 -17.68
N GLY A 62 -1.53 -8.39 -17.72
CA GLY A 62 -0.75 -7.23 -17.32
C GLY A 62 -0.38 -7.25 -15.84
N LEU A 63 -1.30 -7.67 -14.97
CA LEU A 63 -0.99 -7.82 -13.54
C LEU A 63 0.07 -8.90 -13.29
N LEU A 64 -0.01 -10.05 -13.96
CA LEU A 64 1.01 -11.09 -13.84
C LEU A 64 2.39 -10.60 -14.31
N ASP A 65 2.45 -9.84 -15.40
CA ASP A 65 3.69 -9.22 -15.88
C ASP A 65 4.21 -8.17 -14.91
N PHE A 66 3.31 -7.40 -14.26
CA PHE A 66 3.69 -6.44 -13.23
C PHE A 66 4.30 -7.14 -12.01
N ILE A 67 3.66 -8.20 -11.51
CA ILE A 67 4.18 -8.96 -10.36
C ILE A 67 5.54 -9.58 -10.73
N ALA A 68 5.67 -10.20 -11.91
CA ALA A 68 6.94 -10.77 -12.35
C ALA A 68 8.05 -9.72 -12.35
N ARG A 69 7.79 -8.54 -12.90
CA ARG A 69 8.75 -7.44 -12.94
C ARG A 69 9.12 -6.92 -11.56
N LEU A 70 8.13 -6.72 -10.69
CA LEU A 70 8.34 -6.25 -9.32
C LEU A 70 9.19 -7.23 -8.51
N VAL A 71 8.88 -8.53 -8.60
CA VAL A 71 9.66 -9.58 -7.93
C VAL A 71 11.09 -9.63 -8.46
N GLN A 72 11.27 -9.56 -9.78
CA GLN A 72 12.60 -9.56 -10.40
C GLN A 72 13.47 -8.38 -9.96
N ASP A 73 12.89 -7.18 -9.92
CA ASP A 73 13.64 -5.93 -9.67
C ASP A 73 13.87 -5.69 -8.18
N HIS A 74 12.91 -6.04 -7.31
CA HIS A 74 12.95 -5.71 -5.87
C HIS A 74 13.25 -6.90 -4.96
N ARG A 75 13.07 -8.14 -5.45
CA ARG A 75 13.37 -9.39 -4.73
C ARG A 75 12.80 -9.42 -3.31
N PRO A 76 11.48 -9.28 -3.15
CA PRO A 76 10.87 -9.38 -1.84
C PRO A 76 10.98 -10.80 -1.30
N ASP A 77 11.04 -10.95 0.03
CA ASP A 77 10.95 -12.25 0.70
C ASP A 77 9.48 -12.64 0.94
N ASP A 78 8.61 -11.63 1.10
CA ASP A 78 7.19 -11.74 1.39
C ASP A 78 6.39 -10.87 0.41
N LEU A 79 5.20 -11.34 -0.01
CA LEU A 79 4.33 -10.60 -0.92
C LEU A 79 2.87 -10.82 -0.55
N VAL A 80 2.11 -9.72 -0.47
CA VAL A 80 0.66 -9.74 -0.26
C VAL A 80 -0.04 -8.94 -1.33
N ALA A 81 -1.01 -9.55 -2.00
CA ALA A 81 -1.98 -8.88 -2.85
C ALA A 81 -3.13 -8.37 -1.97
N CYS A 82 -3.12 -7.08 -1.65
CA CYS A 82 -4.17 -6.45 -0.85
C CYS A 82 -5.36 -6.12 -1.76
N MET A 83 -6.56 -6.47 -1.31
CA MET A 83 -7.80 -6.39 -2.10
C MET A 83 -8.82 -5.49 -1.40
N ASP A 84 -9.60 -4.77 -2.20
CA ASP A 84 -10.79 -4.09 -1.70
C ASP A 84 -11.91 -5.12 -1.46
N ALA A 85 -12.16 -5.47 -0.19
CA ALA A 85 -13.37 -6.21 0.17
C ALA A 85 -14.56 -5.27 0.36
N ASP A 86 -14.29 -3.99 0.60
CA ASP A 86 -15.24 -2.90 0.63
C ASP A 86 -14.52 -1.61 0.20
N TRP A 87 -14.70 -1.20 -1.05
CA TRP A 87 -14.02 -0.03 -1.65
C TRP A 87 -14.56 1.32 -1.15
N ARG A 88 -15.75 1.30 -0.47
CA ARG A 88 -16.44 2.48 0.08
C ARG A 88 -17.07 2.15 1.44
N PRO A 89 -16.27 1.94 2.49
CA PRO A 89 -16.76 1.50 3.79
C PRO A 89 -17.80 2.44 4.39
N HIS A 90 -18.90 1.87 4.87
CA HIS A 90 -20.03 2.62 5.41
C HIS A 90 -19.63 3.58 6.53
N TRP A 91 -18.66 3.20 7.40
CA TRP A 91 -18.18 4.07 8.47
C TRP A 91 -17.47 5.34 7.98
N ARG A 92 -16.83 5.33 6.77
CA ARG A 92 -16.30 6.53 6.12
C ARG A 92 -17.42 7.40 5.57
N VAL A 93 -18.42 6.77 4.95
CA VAL A 93 -19.61 7.45 4.39
C VAL A 93 -20.44 8.14 5.47
N GLU A 94 -20.62 7.51 6.64
CA GLU A 94 -21.30 8.13 7.79
C GLU A 94 -20.60 9.42 8.25
N LEU A 95 -19.28 9.48 8.17
CA LEU A 95 -18.50 10.66 8.56
C LEU A 95 -18.48 11.73 7.46
N ILE A 96 -18.31 11.31 6.20
CA ILE A 96 -18.29 12.20 5.03
C ILE A 96 -19.14 11.57 3.92
N PRO A 97 -20.43 11.95 3.78
CA PRO A 97 -21.33 11.33 2.80
C PRO A 97 -20.88 11.45 1.34
N SER A 98 -20.07 12.46 1.00
CA SER A 98 -19.50 12.63 -0.34
C SER A 98 -18.37 11.65 -0.66
N TYR A 99 -17.86 10.90 0.34
CA TYR A 99 -16.73 9.97 0.15
C TYR A 99 -17.03 8.97 -0.96
N LYS A 100 -16.26 9.02 -2.04
CA LYS A 100 -16.37 8.19 -3.26
C LYS A 100 -17.79 8.07 -3.87
N ALA A 101 -18.71 8.99 -3.51
CA ALA A 101 -20.13 8.92 -3.91
C ALA A 101 -20.31 8.94 -5.45
N HIS A 102 -19.42 9.59 -6.18
CA HIS A 102 -19.48 9.69 -7.65
C HIS A 102 -19.05 8.39 -8.38
N ARG A 103 -18.52 7.39 -7.65
CA ARG A 103 -18.13 6.08 -8.20
C ARG A 103 -19.22 5.02 -7.98
N VAL A 104 -20.29 5.35 -7.27
CA VAL A 104 -21.37 4.40 -6.97
C VAL A 104 -22.24 4.19 -8.20
N ALA A 105 -22.26 2.95 -8.72
CA ALA A 105 -23.18 2.52 -9.75
C ALA A 105 -24.55 2.12 -9.16
N GLU A 106 -24.55 1.44 -8.01
CA GLU A 106 -25.74 1.02 -7.29
C GLU A 106 -25.44 0.97 -5.77
N GLU A 107 -26.33 1.58 -4.97
CA GLU A 107 -26.27 1.48 -3.51
C GLU A 107 -26.89 0.16 -3.05
N VAL A 108 -26.20 -0.54 -2.15
CA VAL A 108 -26.60 -1.85 -1.63
C VAL A 108 -26.96 -1.75 -0.15
N GLU A 109 -28.20 -2.15 0.22
CA GLU A 109 -28.66 -2.08 1.63
C GLU A 109 -27.80 -2.88 2.61
N ARG A 110 -27.19 -3.98 2.14
CA ARG A 110 -26.34 -4.84 2.96
C ARG A 110 -25.13 -5.32 2.17
N GLY A 111 -23.95 -4.88 2.56
CA GLY A 111 -22.69 -5.16 1.90
C GLY A 111 -22.10 -3.93 1.22
N PRO A 112 -20.98 -4.10 0.49
CA PRO A 112 -20.35 -3.01 -0.26
C PRO A 112 -21.27 -2.51 -1.38
N ASP A 113 -21.24 -1.18 -1.61
CA ASP A 113 -21.87 -0.57 -2.78
C ASP A 113 -21.23 -1.11 -4.08
N ALA A 114 -22.02 -1.19 -5.16
CA ALA A 114 -21.47 -1.54 -6.47
C ALA A 114 -20.68 -0.36 -7.04
N GLU A 115 -19.40 -0.59 -7.37
CA GLU A 115 -18.54 0.40 -8.00
C GLU A 115 -18.77 0.42 -9.51
N GLU A 116 -18.75 1.61 -10.11
CA GLU A 116 -18.74 1.76 -11.58
C GLU A 116 -17.38 1.37 -12.13
N ILE A 117 -17.28 0.15 -12.67
CA ILE A 117 -16.06 -0.36 -13.32
C ILE A 117 -16.36 -0.74 -14.77
N PRO A 118 -15.36 -0.71 -15.68
CA PRO A 118 -15.56 -1.12 -17.07
C PRO A 118 -16.13 -2.54 -17.19
N ASP A 119 -17.17 -2.73 -18.02
CA ASP A 119 -17.84 -4.02 -18.23
C ASP A 119 -16.88 -5.16 -18.61
N THR A 120 -15.80 -4.85 -19.33
CA THR A 120 -14.81 -5.84 -19.75
C THR A 120 -13.71 -6.08 -18.71
N LEU A 121 -13.63 -5.27 -17.65
CA LEU A 121 -12.75 -5.50 -16.50
C LEU A 121 -13.40 -6.40 -15.45
N ALA A 122 -14.68 -6.17 -15.15
CA ALA A 122 -15.42 -6.91 -14.12
C ALA A 122 -15.24 -8.44 -14.20
N PRO A 123 -15.34 -9.09 -15.39
CA PRO A 123 -15.11 -10.54 -15.52
C PRO A 123 -13.69 -10.99 -15.26
N GLN A 124 -12.70 -10.06 -15.33
CA GLN A 124 -11.30 -10.40 -15.14
C GLN A 124 -10.90 -10.46 -13.65
N VAL A 125 -11.61 -9.76 -12.77
CA VAL A 125 -11.27 -9.72 -11.33
C VAL A 125 -11.32 -11.11 -10.68
N PRO A 126 -12.37 -11.93 -10.85
CA PRO A 126 -12.41 -13.30 -10.32
C PRO A 126 -11.30 -14.20 -10.90
N VAL A 127 -10.88 -13.95 -12.14
CA VAL A 127 -9.76 -14.69 -12.77
C VAL A 127 -8.44 -14.32 -12.12
N ILE A 128 -8.22 -13.02 -11.84
CA ILE A 128 -7.04 -12.54 -11.09
C ILE A 128 -6.98 -13.24 -9.74
N GLU A 129 -8.09 -13.25 -9.01
CA GLU A 129 -8.17 -13.89 -7.70
C GLU A 129 -7.83 -15.38 -7.75
N ALA A 130 -8.46 -16.11 -8.68
CA ALA A 130 -8.21 -17.54 -8.85
C ALA A 130 -6.75 -17.85 -9.21
N VAL A 131 -6.12 -17.03 -10.06
CA VAL A 131 -4.72 -17.22 -10.44
C VAL A 131 -3.78 -16.94 -9.28
N LEU A 132 -4.02 -15.89 -8.50
CA LEU A 132 -3.22 -15.58 -7.30
C LEU A 132 -3.34 -16.71 -6.27
N ASP A 133 -4.55 -17.23 -6.05
CA ASP A 133 -4.80 -18.35 -5.12
C ASP A 133 -4.11 -19.63 -5.58
N ALA A 134 -4.18 -19.97 -6.87
CA ALA A 134 -3.51 -21.16 -7.45
C ALA A 134 -1.97 -21.03 -7.42
N LEU A 135 -1.43 -19.83 -7.60
CA LEU A 135 -0.01 -19.53 -7.40
C LEU A 135 0.41 -19.66 -5.94
N GLY A 136 -0.50 -19.46 -4.99
CA GLY A 136 -0.19 -19.39 -3.56
C GLY A 136 0.31 -18.03 -3.10
N ILE A 137 0.10 -16.96 -3.91
CA ILE A 137 0.36 -15.59 -3.48
C ILE A 137 -0.73 -15.20 -2.47
N ALA A 138 -0.32 -14.73 -1.29
CA ALA A 138 -1.24 -14.29 -0.25
C ALA A 138 -2.14 -13.18 -0.78
N ARG A 139 -3.45 -13.40 -0.77
CA ARG A 139 -4.47 -12.45 -1.17
C ARG A 139 -5.33 -12.11 0.05
N VAL A 140 -5.37 -10.83 0.44
CA VAL A 140 -6.04 -10.38 1.65
C VAL A 140 -6.93 -9.18 1.36
N GLY A 141 -8.21 -9.35 1.62
CA GLY A 141 -9.23 -8.32 1.73
C GLY A 141 -10.05 -8.56 2.99
N VAL A 142 -10.47 -7.53 3.69
CA VAL A 142 -11.22 -7.63 4.93
C VAL A 142 -12.52 -6.83 4.83
N GLN A 143 -13.65 -7.48 5.12
CA GLN A 143 -14.96 -6.85 5.05
C GLN A 143 -15.00 -5.54 5.83
N ALA A 144 -15.66 -4.52 5.29
CA ALA A 144 -15.75 -3.15 5.79
C ALA A 144 -14.43 -2.35 5.80
N TYR A 145 -13.41 -2.83 5.05
CA TYR A 145 -12.12 -2.14 4.89
C TYR A 145 -11.68 -2.13 3.44
N GLU A 146 -10.99 -1.07 3.07
CA GLU A 146 -10.34 -0.91 1.77
C GLU A 146 -8.98 -1.63 1.72
N ALA A 147 -8.44 -1.84 0.52
CA ALA A 147 -7.09 -2.36 0.34
C ALA A 147 -6.05 -1.49 1.08
N ASP A 148 -6.24 -0.18 1.11
CA ASP A 148 -5.37 0.78 1.79
C ASP A 148 -5.27 0.52 3.30
N ASP A 149 -6.39 0.17 3.94
CA ASP A 149 -6.44 -0.17 5.36
C ASP A 149 -5.70 -1.48 5.64
N VAL A 150 -5.85 -2.46 4.75
CA VAL A 150 -5.11 -3.73 4.79
C VAL A 150 -3.61 -3.47 4.66
N ILE A 151 -3.19 -2.66 3.67
CA ILE A 151 -1.80 -2.25 3.46
C ILE A 151 -1.26 -1.52 4.69
N GLY A 152 -2.00 -0.53 5.22
CA GLY A 152 -1.61 0.22 6.41
C GLY A 152 -1.38 -0.67 7.63
N THR A 153 -2.26 -1.66 7.81
CA THR A 153 -2.16 -2.60 8.93
C THR A 153 -0.99 -3.56 8.78
N PHE A 154 -0.73 -4.12 7.57
CA PHE A 154 0.46 -4.94 7.32
C PHE A 154 1.74 -4.13 7.51
N ALA A 155 1.83 -2.93 6.93
CA ALA A 155 2.97 -2.04 7.07
C ALA A 155 3.22 -1.68 8.54
N GLY A 156 2.13 -1.41 9.31
CA GLY A 156 2.18 -1.12 10.74
C GLY A 156 2.73 -2.28 11.58
N ARG A 157 2.45 -3.53 11.20
CA ARG A 157 2.89 -4.76 11.91
C ARG A 157 4.22 -5.30 11.42
N ALA A 158 4.72 -4.88 10.27
CA ALA A 158 5.96 -5.37 9.70
C ALA A 158 7.17 -5.09 10.62
N THR A 159 8.06 -6.08 10.76
CA THR A 159 9.30 -5.98 11.52
C THR A 159 10.52 -5.73 10.64
N GLY A 160 10.36 -5.78 9.32
CA GLY A 160 11.38 -5.52 8.31
C GLY A 160 10.94 -4.43 7.33
N PRO A 161 11.79 -4.14 6.32
CA PRO A 161 11.47 -3.14 5.30
C PRO A 161 10.21 -3.49 4.51
N VAL A 162 9.44 -2.46 4.11
CA VAL A 162 8.19 -2.62 3.35
C VAL A 162 8.25 -1.79 2.07
N ASP A 163 7.96 -2.45 0.95
CA ASP A 163 7.74 -1.81 -0.34
C ASP A 163 6.22 -1.84 -0.64
N ILE A 164 5.58 -0.68 -0.65
CA ILE A 164 4.16 -0.52 -1.00
C ILE A 164 4.07 -0.14 -2.47
N VAL A 165 3.43 -0.96 -3.29
CA VAL A 165 3.26 -0.71 -4.73
C VAL A 165 1.85 -0.24 -4.99
N THR A 166 1.68 1.05 -5.25
CA THR A 166 0.36 1.66 -5.48
C THR A 166 0.42 2.84 -6.44
N GLY A 167 -0.64 3.04 -7.19
CA GLY A 167 -0.89 4.28 -7.95
C GLY A 167 -1.69 5.31 -7.16
N ASP A 168 -2.02 5.04 -5.91
CA ASP A 168 -2.71 5.96 -5.02
C ASP A 168 -1.71 6.77 -4.16
N ARG A 169 -1.91 8.08 -4.10
CA ARG A 169 -1.07 8.99 -3.32
C ARG A 169 -1.43 8.99 -1.84
N ASP A 170 -2.61 8.54 -1.50
CA ASP A 170 -3.05 8.54 -0.11
C ASP A 170 -2.19 7.61 0.74
N LEU A 171 -1.60 6.58 0.12
CA LEU A 171 -0.63 5.70 0.76
C LEU A 171 0.75 6.34 1.03
N TYR A 172 1.01 7.57 0.55
CA TYR A 172 2.20 8.33 0.95
C TYR A 172 2.24 8.60 2.45
N GLN A 173 1.09 8.61 3.12
CA GLN A 173 1.00 8.71 4.57
C GLN A 173 1.73 7.62 5.35
N LEU A 174 2.02 6.47 4.70
CA LEU A 174 2.68 5.31 5.31
C LEU A 174 4.21 5.37 5.22
N VAL A 175 4.76 6.31 4.44
CA VAL A 175 6.22 6.44 4.27
C VAL A 175 6.89 6.74 5.61
N ASP A 176 7.88 5.91 5.96
CA ASP A 176 8.65 5.99 7.20
C ASP A 176 10.05 5.41 6.96
N ASP A 177 11.03 6.30 6.73
CA ASP A 177 12.41 5.90 6.44
C ASP A 177 13.07 5.19 7.62
N ALA A 178 12.68 5.53 8.87
CA ALA A 178 13.24 4.91 10.06
C ALA A 178 12.84 3.43 10.18
N ARG A 179 11.66 3.07 9.66
CA ARG A 179 11.16 1.69 9.56
C ARG A 179 11.46 1.03 8.22
N GLY A 180 12.01 1.77 7.25
CA GLY A 180 12.26 1.31 5.89
C GLY A 180 10.98 1.09 5.08
N ILE A 181 9.91 1.84 5.37
CA ILE A 181 8.64 1.79 4.63
C ILE A 181 8.67 2.86 3.54
N ARG A 182 8.48 2.45 2.30
CA ARG A 182 8.48 3.34 1.14
C ARG A 182 7.39 2.97 0.14
N VAL A 183 6.99 3.94 -0.68
CA VAL A 183 6.02 3.71 -1.76
C VAL A 183 6.75 3.65 -3.10
N LEU A 184 6.44 2.65 -3.88
CA LEU A 184 6.84 2.46 -5.27
C LEU A 184 5.66 2.87 -6.15
N TYR A 185 5.65 4.12 -6.62
CA TYR A 185 4.55 4.70 -7.39
C TYR A 185 4.77 4.48 -8.90
N PRO A 186 3.89 3.74 -9.59
CA PRO A 186 4.02 3.47 -11.02
C PRO A 186 3.75 4.74 -11.86
N LEU A 187 4.75 5.25 -12.57
CA LEU A 187 4.60 6.38 -13.49
C LEU A 187 4.06 5.93 -14.86
N LYS A 188 4.73 4.92 -15.44
CA LYS A 188 4.34 4.31 -16.73
C LYS A 188 4.38 2.79 -16.58
N GLY A 189 3.31 2.23 -15.98
CA GLY A 189 3.35 0.85 -15.52
C GLY A 189 4.48 0.64 -14.49
N VAL A 190 4.72 -0.61 -14.08
CA VAL A 190 5.76 -0.94 -13.09
C VAL A 190 7.18 -0.92 -13.64
N GLY A 191 7.35 -0.72 -14.94
CA GLY A 191 8.69 -0.56 -15.54
C GLY A 191 9.37 0.78 -15.22
N THR A 192 8.62 1.77 -14.73
CA THR A 192 9.15 3.08 -14.31
C THR A 192 8.44 3.49 -13.03
N LEU A 193 9.09 3.19 -11.91
CA LEU A 193 8.58 3.51 -10.58
C LEU A 193 9.22 4.79 -10.04
N GLN A 194 8.41 5.64 -9.44
CA GLN A 194 8.88 6.68 -8.55
C GLN A 194 9.08 6.08 -7.16
N LEU A 195 10.30 6.07 -6.68
CA LEU A 195 10.56 5.80 -5.28
C LEU A 195 10.13 7.01 -4.46
N THR A 196 9.18 6.81 -3.56
CA THR A 196 8.72 7.83 -2.63
C THR A 196 9.18 7.46 -1.22
N ASP A 197 10.12 8.24 -0.72
CA ASP A 197 10.66 8.24 0.63
C ASP A 197 10.38 9.59 1.32
N GLU A 198 10.77 9.77 2.56
CA GLU A 198 10.55 11.02 3.28
C GLU A 198 11.29 12.21 2.64
N ALA A 199 12.45 11.99 2.05
CA ALA A 199 13.21 13.05 1.39
C ALA A 199 12.44 13.57 0.18
N TRP A 200 11.87 12.67 -0.62
CA TRP A 200 11.04 13.03 -1.76
C TRP A 200 9.74 13.73 -1.32
N LEU A 201 9.07 13.25 -0.25
CA LEU A 201 7.86 13.90 0.27
C LEU A 201 8.14 15.33 0.75
N ARG A 202 9.23 15.54 1.47
CA ARG A 202 9.64 16.87 1.93
C ARG A 202 9.99 17.80 0.77
N GLU A 203 10.70 17.31 -0.25
CA GLU A 203 11.01 18.10 -1.44
C GLU A 203 9.75 18.48 -2.22
N LYS A 204 8.85 17.52 -2.42
CA LYS A 204 7.68 17.67 -3.29
C LYS A 204 6.52 18.39 -2.62
N TYR A 205 6.23 18.07 -1.37
CA TYR A 205 5.04 18.50 -0.65
C TYR A 205 5.33 19.30 0.63
N GLY A 206 6.58 19.31 1.09
CA GLY A 206 6.98 20.00 2.31
C GLY A 206 6.59 19.28 3.59
N VAL A 207 6.21 18.00 3.53
CA VAL A 207 5.76 17.18 4.67
C VAL A 207 6.44 15.82 4.67
N ASP A 208 6.39 15.10 5.78
CA ASP A 208 6.72 13.68 5.88
C ASP A 208 5.46 12.80 5.68
N GLY A 209 5.61 11.48 5.86
CA GLY A 209 4.50 10.54 5.68
C GLY A 209 3.27 10.90 6.55
N PRO A 210 3.39 10.95 7.88
CA PRO A 210 2.27 11.34 8.74
C PRO A 210 1.67 12.72 8.42
N GLY A 211 2.50 13.70 8.06
CA GLY A 211 2.07 15.04 7.67
C GLY A 211 1.31 15.06 6.34
N TYR A 212 1.47 14.03 5.50
CA TYR A 212 0.72 13.94 4.25
C TYR A 212 -0.80 13.78 4.48
N VAL A 213 -1.24 13.16 5.57
CA VAL A 213 -2.66 13.09 5.97
C VAL A 213 -3.23 14.50 6.14
N ASP A 214 -2.54 15.34 6.88
CA ASP A 214 -2.99 16.71 7.16
C ASP A 214 -2.96 17.58 5.89
N LEU A 215 -1.99 17.36 5.03
CA LEU A 215 -1.92 18.01 3.70
C LEU A 215 -3.12 17.60 2.84
N ALA A 216 -3.41 16.30 2.73
CA ALA A 216 -4.48 15.75 1.91
C ALA A 216 -5.85 16.26 2.38
N LEU A 217 -6.15 16.17 3.68
CA LEU A 217 -7.43 16.64 4.20
C LEU A 217 -7.63 18.15 4.06
N LEU A 218 -6.57 18.97 4.20
CA LEU A 218 -6.67 20.43 4.02
C LEU A 218 -6.91 20.80 2.56
N ARG A 219 -6.18 20.16 1.65
CA ARG A 219 -6.29 20.34 0.19
C ARG A 219 -7.62 19.83 -0.35
N GLY A 220 -8.14 18.75 0.24
CA GLY A 220 -9.20 17.92 -0.30
C GLY A 220 -8.70 16.99 -1.42
N ASP A 221 -9.55 16.02 -1.75
CA ASP A 221 -9.34 15.13 -2.89
C ASP A 221 -10.66 14.90 -3.65
N PRO A 222 -10.80 15.51 -4.85
CA PRO A 222 -12.00 15.30 -5.66
C PRO A 222 -12.18 13.85 -6.11
N SER A 223 -11.08 13.08 -6.26
CA SER A 223 -11.15 11.67 -6.67
C SER A 223 -11.74 10.78 -5.58
N ASP A 224 -11.67 11.22 -4.33
CA ASP A 224 -12.29 10.56 -3.19
C ASP A 224 -13.50 11.30 -2.63
N GLY A 225 -13.93 12.38 -3.31
CA GLY A 225 -15.09 13.16 -2.86
C GLY A 225 -14.84 13.95 -1.57
N LEU A 226 -13.57 14.18 -1.22
CA LEU A 226 -13.18 14.94 -0.04
C LEU A 226 -13.15 16.43 -0.36
N PRO A 227 -13.99 17.28 0.31
CA PRO A 227 -14.13 18.69 -0.07
C PRO A 227 -12.90 19.54 0.26
N GLY A 228 -12.09 19.13 1.23
CA GLY A 228 -11.02 19.98 1.75
C GLY A 228 -11.51 21.23 2.46
N VAL A 229 -10.58 22.13 2.75
CA VAL A 229 -10.90 23.48 3.25
C VAL A 229 -10.99 24.43 2.05
N PRO A 230 -12.16 25.06 1.78
CA PRO A 230 -12.36 25.89 0.60
C PRO A 230 -11.28 26.96 0.43
N GLY A 231 -10.59 26.94 -0.74
CA GLY A 231 -9.51 27.89 -1.08
C GLY A 231 -8.18 27.63 -0.35
N ILE A 232 -8.01 26.49 0.29
CA ILE A 232 -6.72 25.97 0.75
C ILE A 232 -6.31 24.82 -0.18
N GLY A 233 -5.53 25.16 -1.21
CA GLY A 233 -4.91 24.17 -2.08
C GLY A 233 -3.56 23.69 -1.54
N GLU A 234 -2.93 22.74 -2.22
CA GLU A 234 -1.68 22.05 -1.82
C GLU A 234 -0.59 22.99 -1.30
N LYS A 235 -0.26 24.05 -2.06
CA LYS A 235 0.79 25.01 -1.65
C LYS A 235 0.45 25.78 -0.38
N THR A 236 -0.84 26.08 -0.16
CA THR A 236 -1.28 26.78 1.03
C THR A 236 -1.30 25.84 2.23
N ALA A 237 -1.77 24.62 2.05
CA ALA A 237 -1.74 23.57 3.07
C ALA A 237 -0.30 23.30 3.54
N ALA A 238 0.64 23.09 2.61
CA ALA A 238 2.05 22.89 2.92
C ALA A 238 2.65 24.06 3.75
N LYS A 239 2.35 25.32 3.37
CA LYS A 239 2.80 26.49 4.15
C LYS A 239 2.19 26.58 5.54
N LEU A 240 0.94 26.16 5.69
CA LEU A 240 0.29 26.13 7.00
C LEU A 240 0.92 25.07 7.91
N LEU A 241 1.20 23.89 7.35
CA LEU A 241 1.88 22.81 8.08
C LEU A 241 3.32 23.20 8.46
N ASP A 242 4.06 23.82 7.55
CA ASP A 242 5.40 24.34 7.85
C ASP A 242 5.37 25.40 8.98
N ALA A 243 4.36 26.27 9.00
CA ALA A 243 4.26 27.36 9.98
C ALA A 243 3.71 26.93 11.36
N PHE A 244 2.84 25.91 11.42
CA PHE A 244 2.11 25.51 12.61
C PHE A 244 2.31 24.06 13.03
N GLY A 245 3.07 23.28 12.26
CA GLY A 245 3.46 21.90 12.54
C GLY A 245 2.47 20.86 12.01
N ASP A 246 1.26 20.86 12.53
CA ASP A 246 0.21 19.88 12.20
C ASP A 246 -1.19 20.53 12.17
N LEU A 247 -2.21 19.72 11.88
CA LEU A 247 -3.59 20.17 11.88
C LEU A 247 -4.02 20.75 13.23
N ALA A 248 -3.57 20.16 14.34
CA ALA A 248 -3.92 20.64 15.67
C ALA A 248 -3.32 22.04 15.93
N GLY A 249 -2.06 22.26 15.55
CA GLY A 249 -1.40 23.56 15.61
C GLY A 249 -2.08 24.60 14.70
N ILE A 250 -2.51 24.21 13.50
CA ILE A 250 -3.28 25.09 12.62
C ILE A 250 -4.61 25.48 13.28
N MET A 251 -5.36 24.56 13.85
CA MET A 251 -6.64 24.84 14.50
C MET A 251 -6.47 25.66 15.78
N ALA A 252 -5.42 25.44 16.57
CA ALA A 252 -5.07 26.30 17.69
C ALA A 252 -4.75 27.74 17.24
N ALA A 253 -4.08 27.89 16.10
CA ALA A 253 -3.81 29.20 15.51
C ALA A 253 -5.09 29.91 15.00
N VAL A 254 -6.15 29.19 14.67
CA VAL A 254 -7.47 29.79 14.37
C VAL A 254 -8.02 30.49 15.61
N ASP A 255 -7.85 29.91 16.79
CA ASP A 255 -8.36 30.40 18.05
C ASP A 255 -7.48 31.52 18.64
N ASP A 256 -6.22 31.66 18.21
CA ASP A 256 -5.34 32.75 18.64
C ASP A 256 -5.42 33.98 17.70
N PRO A 257 -6.03 35.08 18.08
CA PRO A 257 -6.11 36.31 17.27
C PRO A 257 -4.74 36.88 16.87
N ARG A 258 -3.67 36.53 17.61
CA ARG A 258 -2.31 37.00 17.35
C ARG A 258 -1.50 36.10 16.46
N SER A 259 -2.05 34.96 16.04
CA SER A 259 -1.37 34.01 15.13
C SER A 259 -1.11 34.66 13.78
N LYS A 260 -0.18 34.06 13.03
CA LYS A 260 0.20 34.52 11.68
C LYS A 260 -0.81 34.17 10.58
N LEU A 261 -1.98 33.61 10.93
CA LEU A 261 -3.03 33.35 9.96
C LEU A 261 -3.58 34.65 9.37
N THR A 262 -3.72 34.70 8.05
CA THR A 262 -4.46 35.80 7.42
C THR A 262 -5.93 35.76 7.81
N PRO A 263 -6.66 36.91 7.81
CA PRO A 263 -8.09 36.91 8.12
C PRO A 263 -8.91 35.94 7.25
N SER A 264 -8.56 35.81 5.98
CA SER A 264 -9.21 34.87 5.05
C SER A 264 -8.95 33.41 5.39
N GLN A 265 -7.69 33.05 5.72
CA GLN A 265 -7.35 31.68 6.14
C GLN A 265 -8.07 31.32 7.44
N ARG A 266 -8.03 32.20 8.44
CA ARG A 266 -8.73 32.01 9.72
C ARG A 266 -10.22 31.76 9.50
N LYS A 267 -10.89 32.62 8.73
CA LYS A 267 -12.31 32.46 8.42
C LYS A 267 -12.63 31.12 7.78
N ARG A 268 -11.87 30.72 6.75
CA ARG A 268 -12.11 29.46 6.02
C ARG A 268 -11.89 28.22 6.87
N LEU A 269 -10.84 28.21 7.69
CA LEU A 269 -10.57 27.13 8.64
C LEU A 269 -11.64 27.05 9.70
N ASP A 270 -12.09 28.20 10.22
CA ASP A 270 -13.17 28.29 11.21
C ASP A 270 -14.50 27.76 10.65
N GLU A 271 -14.88 28.17 9.45
CA GLU A 271 -16.07 27.68 8.74
C GLU A 271 -15.99 26.18 8.42
N SER A 272 -14.78 25.58 8.34
CA SER A 272 -14.56 24.17 8.02
C SER A 272 -14.38 23.28 9.26
N ARG A 273 -14.59 23.77 10.48
CA ARG A 273 -14.33 23.00 11.72
C ARG A 273 -15.03 21.65 11.76
N ALA A 274 -16.29 21.59 11.31
CA ALA A 274 -17.05 20.35 11.30
C ALA A 274 -16.39 19.28 10.37
N TYR A 275 -15.93 19.69 9.19
CA TYR A 275 -15.19 18.81 8.28
C TYR A 275 -13.84 18.40 8.88
N VAL A 276 -13.04 19.36 9.33
CA VAL A 276 -11.72 19.13 9.90
C VAL A 276 -11.74 18.20 11.11
N ALA A 277 -12.84 18.21 11.88
CA ALA A 277 -13.01 17.33 13.04
C ALA A 277 -13.17 15.85 12.67
N VAL A 278 -13.72 15.52 11.49
CA VAL A 278 -13.99 14.13 11.05
C VAL A 278 -13.04 13.66 9.96
N ALA A 279 -12.52 14.55 9.13
CA ALA A 279 -11.67 14.24 7.99
C ALA A 279 -10.44 13.38 8.34
N PRO A 280 -9.72 13.58 9.46
CA PRO A 280 -8.60 12.72 9.82
C PRO A 280 -8.95 11.24 9.98
N LYS A 281 -10.19 10.92 10.36
CA LYS A 281 -10.65 9.53 10.47
C LYS A 281 -10.96 8.91 9.12
N VAL A 282 -11.31 9.72 8.13
CA VAL A 282 -11.64 9.23 6.77
C VAL A 282 -10.38 9.11 5.93
N VAL A 283 -9.48 10.09 5.99
CA VAL A 283 -8.26 10.15 5.17
C VAL A 283 -7.17 9.20 5.67
N ARG A 284 -7.09 9.01 7.00
CA ARG A 284 -6.09 8.10 7.56
C ARG A 284 -6.48 6.66 7.32
N VAL A 285 -5.55 5.87 6.78
CA VAL A 285 -5.75 4.43 6.67
C VAL A 285 -5.81 3.78 8.05
N ALA A 286 -6.67 2.78 8.22
CA ALA A 286 -6.77 2.04 9.47
C ALA A 286 -5.50 1.19 9.68
N GLY A 287 -5.01 1.16 10.94
CA GLY A 287 -3.82 0.39 11.31
C GLY A 287 -4.12 -0.85 12.16
N ASP A 288 -5.40 -1.15 12.38
CA ASP A 288 -5.88 -2.19 13.30
C ASP A 288 -6.89 -3.17 12.68
N VAL A 289 -6.89 -3.25 11.34
CA VAL A 289 -7.73 -4.20 10.60
C VAL A 289 -7.53 -5.63 11.16
N PRO A 290 -8.59 -6.41 11.38
CA PRO A 290 -8.50 -7.80 11.82
C PRO A 290 -8.02 -8.71 10.68
N LEU A 291 -6.72 -8.60 10.35
CA LEU A 291 -6.10 -9.40 9.29
C LEU A 291 -6.17 -10.88 9.62
N PRO A 292 -6.49 -11.73 8.63
CA PRO A 292 -6.39 -13.17 8.79
C PRO A 292 -4.94 -13.61 8.98
N ASP A 293 -4.74 -14.74 9.63
CA ASP A 293 -3.43 -15.40 9.70
C ASP A 293 -3.16 -16.11 8.36
N VAL A 294 -2.24 -15.57 7.58
CA VAL A 294 -1.90 -16.06 6.24
C VAL A 294 -0.39 -16.18 6.08
N ASP A 295 0.05 -17.18 5.33
CA ASP A 295 1.44 -17.27 4.91
C ASP A 295 1.71 -16.23 3.81
N VAL A 296 2.53 -15.24 4.13
CA VAL A 296 2.90 -14.14 3.22
C VAL A 296 4.18 -14.41 2.44
N ALA A 297 4.84 -15.55 2.69
CA ALA A 297 6.08 -15.89 1.99
C ALA A 297 5.85 -15.96 0.48
N LEU A 298 6.76 -15.34 -0.29
CA LEU A 298 6.70 -15.40 -1.74
C LEU A 298 6.83 -16.87 -2.20
N PRO A 299 5.80 -17.45 -2.89
CA PRO A 299 5.83 -18.85 -3.30
C PRO A 299 6.92 -19.09 -4.34
N ARG A 300 7.62 -20.21 -4.24
CA ARG A 300 8.58 -20.64 -5.25
C ARG A 300 8.01 -21.65 -6.25
N GLU A 301 6.93 -22.29 -5.86
CA GLU A 301 6.16 -23.25 -6.67
C GLU A 301 4.67 -22.93 -6.51
N PRO A 302 3.86 -23.16 -7.55
CA PRO A 302 2.41 -23.00 -7.44
C PRO A 302 1.83 -23.87 -6.32
N ARG A 303 0.88 -23.34 -5.56
CA ARG A 303 0.14 -24.07 -4.55
C ARG A 303 -0.74 -25.16 -5.20
N ASP A 304 -1.38 -24.84 -6.32
CA ASP A 304 -2.21 -25.75 -7.09
C ASP A 304 -1.82 -25.70 -8.56
N PRO A 305 -0.85 -26.54 -8.99
CA PRO A 305 -0.38 -26.57 -10.37
C PRO A 305 -1.48 -26.99 -11.37
N VAL A 306 -2.40 -27.88 -10.95
CA VAL A 306 -3.48 -28.36 -11.83
C VAL A 306 -4.48 -27.27 -12.13
N ALA A 307 -5.00 -26.60 -11.07
CA ALA A 307 -5.89 -25.46 -11.26
C ALA A 307 -5.23 -24.33 -12.05
N LEU A 308 -3.93 -24.09 -11.84
CA LEU A 308 -3.19 -23.06 -12.55
C LEU A 308 -3.06 -23.39 -14.06
N GLU A 309 -2.84 -24.65 -14.44
CA GLU A 309 -2.81 -25.08 -15.83
C GLU A 309 -4.16 -24.92 -16.52
N GLU A 310 -5.25 -25.32 -15.86
CA GLU A 310 -6.63 -25.12 -16.35
C GLU A 310 -6.94 -23.63 -16.56
N LEU A 311 -6.55 -22.76 -15.62
CA LEU A 311 -6.72 -21.31 -15.73
C LEU A 311 -5.87 -20.75 -16.89
N ALA A 312 -4.64 -21.23 -17.04
CA ALA A 312 -3.74 -20.79 -18.11
C ALA A 312 -4.30 -21.07 -19.50
N GLU A 313 -4.84 -22.29 -19.72
CA GLU A 313 -5.47 -22.70 -20.96
C GLU A 313 -6.78 -21.93 -21.21
N ARG A 314 -7.69 -21.94 -20.23
CA ARG A 314 -9.00 -21.29 -20.33
C ARG A 314 -8.91 -19.81 -20.65
N TRP A 315 -7.98 -19.10 -20.01
CA TRP A 315 -7.84 -17.66 -20.09
C TRP A 315 -6.67 -17.20 -20.96
N ASN A 316 -6.00 -18.11 -21.68
CA ASN A 316 -4.87 -17.78 -22.56
C ASN A 316 -3.78 -16.96 -21.84
N LEU A 317 -3.39 -17.35 -20.63
CA LEU A 317 -2.43 -16.59 -19.81
C LEU A 317 -0.96 -16.82 -20.19
N GLY A 318 -0.68 -17.88 -20.92
CA GLY A 318 0.58 -18.41 -21.46
C GLY A 318 1.85 -17.64 -21.09
N GLY A 319 2.23 -16.67 -21.93
CA GLY A 319 3.51 -15.99 -21.77
C GLY A 319 3.66 -15.17 -20.50
N SER A 320 2.58 -14.50 -19.99
CA SER A 320 2.65 -13.71 -18.77
C SER A 320 2.78 -14.59 -17.53
N LEU A 321 2.01 -15.67 -17.49
CA LEU A 321 2.11 -16.65 -16.40
C LEU A 321 3.48 -17.32 -16.38
N GLN A 322 4.02 -17.73 -17.54
CA GLN A 322 5.33 -18.38 -17.63
C GLN A 322 6.45 -17.45 -17.14
N ARG A 323 6.40 -16.15 -17.47
CA ARG A 323 7.37 -15.18 -16.95
C ARG A 323 7.33 -15.09 -15.44
N LEU A 324 6.12 -15.03 -14.86
CA LEU A 324 5.96 -14.98 -13.40
C LEU A 324 6.50 -16.25 -12.74
N LEU A 325 6.12 -17.44 -13.23
CA LEU A 325 6.62 -18.72 -12.71
C LEU A 325 8.15 -18.81 -12.75
N THR A 326 8.76 -18.40 -13.87
CA THR A 326 10.23 -18.37 -13.98
C THR A 326 10.85 -17.41 -12.94
N THR A 327 10.22 -16.27 -12.71
CA THR A 327 10.72 -15.29 -11.73
C THR A 327 10.59 -15.77 -10.29
N LEU A 328 9.51 -16.49 -9.96
CA LEU A 328 9.29 -17.03 -8.61
C LEU A 328 10.33 -18.12 -8.23
N GLN A 329 10.92 -18.80 -9.20
CA GLN A 329 11.93 -19.84 -8.99
C GLN A 329 13.34 -19.29 -8.75
N THR A 330 13.59 -18.00 -8.99
CA THR A 330 14.91 -17.36 -8.80
C THR A 330 15.05 -16.72 -7.43
#